data_5c519b78aec0bd4af4172fd2df20d504
#
_entry.id   5c519b78aec0bd4af4172fd2df20d504
#
_cell.length_a   1.000
_cell.length_b   1.000
_cell.length_c   1.000
_cell.angle_alpha   90.00
_cell.angle_beta   90.00
_cell.angle_gamma   90.00
#
_symmetry.space_group_name_H-M   'P 1'
#
loop_
_entity.id
_entity.type
_entity.pdbx_description
1 polymer ?
#
loop_
_entity_poly.entity_id
_entity_poly.type
_entity_poly.pdbx_seq_one_letter_code
_entity_poly.pdbx_strand_id
1 'polypeptide(L)'
;MAGEDQEKTEEPTSKKIEDVRKEGNVPKSQDAAAIVTLIIGVTITLFMMSFMGERIVNLYRYYQSFIGVEFDLRIIQAIMIKSIFEVLIILAPIVLSIMIAGVLGNIMQFGFIFTTKPIMPNLGKINPLKGLKNLFSLKKIVESIKIILKVGIVFTIAFIVLLKFMQELPRVELYTMVAQLTWLRDRAIVLAAIVIVAFLIIAVLDVFLVRFQYFKGLRMSKQEIKDEYKQMEGDPQVKGRIRRLQMEAARRRMVQDVAGADVVITNPTHYAVAIRYDTSKEQAPRVVAKGVDFLALRIKQVAYENNVVVYENPPLARELYKACDVNDLIPREMFKAVAEVLGFVYNTNNKSRLAGQVKKGN
;
A
#
# COMPACT_ATOMS: atom_id res chain seq x y z
N MET A 1 25.48 21.23 7.92
CA MET A 1 25.15 19.98 8.59
C MET A 1 25.24 18.91 7.52
N ALA A 2 26.32 18.19 7.50
CA ALA A 2 26.58 17.09 6.57
C ALA A 2 25.75 15.90 7.03
N GLY A 3 24.64 15.63 6.34
CA GLY A 3 24.00 14.33 6.42
C GLY A 3 24.93 13.36 5.69
N GLU A 4 25.52 12.46 6.46
CA GLU A 4 26.26 11.33 5.91
C GLU A 4 25.47 10.72 4.77
N ASP A 5 26.06 10.70 3.58
CA ASP A 5 25.62 9.88 2.45
C ASP A 5 25.77 8.40 2.86
N GLN A 6 24.84 7.93 3.67
CA GLN A 6 24.77 6.50 3.99
C GLN A 6 24.47 5.77 2.69
N GLU A 7 25.42 4.97 2.23
CA GLU A 7 25.27 4.16 1.03
C GLU A 7 23.95 3.36 1.08
N LYS A 8 23.11 3.53 0.08
CA LYS A 8 21.84 2.81 -0.07
C LYS A 8 22.11 1.42 -0.59
N THR A 9 22.44 0.53 0.32
CA THR A 9 22.83 -0.87 0.03
C THR A 9 21.69 -1.86 0.25
N GLU A 10 20.77 -1.54 1.16
CA GLU A 10 19.71 -2.46 1.59
C GLU A 10 18.55 -2.51 0.58
N GLU A 11 17.86 -3.65 0.52
CA GLU A 11 16.68 -3.83 -0.31
C GLU A 11 15.50 -3.00 0.22
N PRO A 12 14.63 -2.50 -0.69
CA PRO A 12 13.46 -1.74 -0.27
C PRO A 12 12.47 -2.59 0.51
N THR A 13 11.89 -2.02 1.56
CA THR A 13 10.81 -2.66 2.31
C THR A 13 9.53 -2.81 1.48
N SER A 14 8.66 -3.75 1.85
CA SER A 14 7.35 -3.92 1.19
C SER A 14 6.51 -2.65 1.23
N LYS A 15 6.58 -1.90 2.32
CA LYS A 15 5.89 -0.61 2.49
C LYS A 15 6.41 0.43 1.49
N LYS A 16 7.74 0.56 1.36
CA LYS A 16 8.37 1.48 0.40
C LYS A 16 7.91 1.18 -1.02
N ILE A 17 7.89 -0.11 -1.40
CA ILE A 17 7.42 -0.56 -2.72
C ILE A 17 5.94 -0.19 -2.92
N GLU A 18 5.10 -0.42 -1.92
CA GLU A 18 3.67 -0.10 -1.97
C GLU A 18 3.41 1.42 -2.07
N ASP A 19 4.12 2.22 -1.29
CA ASP A 19 3.97 3.68 -1.29
C ASP A 19 4.38 4.28 -2.64
N VAL A 20 5.52 3.83 -3.21
CA VAL A 20 5.98 4.25 -4.53
C VAL A 20 5.00 3.80 -5.63
N ARG A 21 4.41 2.61 -5.48
CA ARG A 21 3.36 2.11 -6.38
C ARG A 21 2.07 2.95 -6.30
N LYS A 22 1.64 3.36 -5.11
CA LYS A 22 0.50 4.28 -4.91
C LYS A 22 0.75 5.66 -5.54
N GLU A 23 2.00 6.05 -5.67
CA GLU A 23 2.40 7.27 -6.38
C GLU A 23 2.39 7.12 -7.91
N GLY A 24 2.15 5.92 -8.42
CA GLY A 24 2.15 5.63 -9.86
C GLY A 24 3.54 5.38 -10.44
N ASN A 25 4.56 5.26 -9.60
CA ASN A 25 5.91 4.94 -10.03
C ASN A 25 6.12 3.42 -9.96
N VAL A 26 6.21 2.80 -11.14
CA VAL A 26 6.32 1.34 -11.32
C VAL A 26 7.37 1.00 -12.37
N PRO A 27 7.96 -0.21 -12.34
CA PRO A 27 8.90 -0.66 -13.36
C PRO A 27 8.15 -0.89 -14.67
N LYS A 28 8.22 0.08 -15.58
CA LYS A 28 7.53 0.07 -16.86
C LYS A 28 8.53 0.05 -18.01
N SER A 29 8.59 -1.07 -18.74
CA SER A 29 9.29 -1.15 -20.03
C SER A 29 8.36 -0.67 -21.15
N GLN A 30 8.81 0.33 -21.89
CA GLN A 30 8.07 0.80 -23.06
C GLN A 30 8.16 -0.20 -24.21
N ASP A 31 9.31 -0.89 -24.36
CA ASP A 31 9.53 -1.88 -25.40
C ASP A 31 8.61 -3.10 -25.21
N ALA A 32 8.37 -3.52 -23.98
CA ALA A 32 7.44 -4.61 -23.70
C ALA A 32 5.98 -4.26 -24.02
N ALA A 33 5.54 -3.04 -23.78
CA ALA A 33 4.22 -2.59 -24.22
C ALA A 33 4.14 -2.47 -25.75
N ALA A 34 5.21 -1.97 -26.38
CA ALA A 34 5.29 -1.80 -27.84
C ALA A 34 5.26 -3.15 -28.58
N ILE A 35 5.97 -4.18 -28.09
CA ILE A 35 5.95 -5.50 -28.75
C ILE A 35 4.58 -6.16 -28.68
N VAL A 36 3.85 -6.02 -27.56
CA VAL A 36 2.48 -6.54 -27.43
C VAL A 36 1.56 -5.86 -28.45
N THR A 37 1.63 -4.53 -28.57
CA THR A 37 0.81 -3.79 -29.54
C THR A 37 1.21 -4.13 -30.98
N LEU A 38 2.49 -4.33 -31.26
CA LEU A 38 2.98 -4.73 -32.57
C LEU A 38 2.48 -6.13 -32.97
N ILE A 39 2.60 -7.11 -32.10
CA ILE A 39 2.13 -8.48 -32.37
C ILE A 39 0.63 -8.47 -32.66
N ILE A 40 -0.16 -7.83 -31.81
CA ILE A 40 -1.62 -7.76 -31.97
C ILE A 40 -1.99 -6.97 -33.22
N GLY A 41 -1.34 -5.84 -33.48
CA GLY A 41 -1.57 -5.02 -34.67
C GLY A 41 -1.29 -5.77 -35.96
N VAL A 42 -0.17 -6.47 -36.05
CA VAL A 42 0.16 -7.31 -37.23
C VAL A 42 -0.81 -8.47 -37.36
N THR A 43 -1.11 -9.18 -36.28
CA THR A 43 -2.02 -10.34 -36.30
C THR A 43 -3.42 -9.93 -36.75
N ILE A 44 -3.97 -8.84 -36.21
CA ILE A 44 -5.33 -8.39 -36.60
C ILE A 44 -5.35 -7.89 -38.03
N THR A 45 -4.29 -7.20 -38.48
CA THR A 45 -4.17 -6.73 -39.86
C THR A 45 -4.16 -7.91 -40.85
N LEU A 46 -3.39 -8.97 -40.56
CA LEU A 46 -3.35 -10.18 -41.39
C LEU A 46 -4.72 -10.89 -41.38
N PHE A 47 -5.35 -11.01 -40.22
CA PHE A 47 -6.67 -11.63 -40.10
C PHE A 47 -7.73 -10.87 -40.88
N MET A 48 -7.69 -9.56 -40.90
CA MET A 48 -8.66 -8.70 -41.56
C MET A 48 -8.35 -8.45 -43.05
N MET A 49 -7.27 -9.00 -43.58
CA MET A 49 -6.79 -8.68 -44.93
C MET A 49 -7.85 -8.95 -46.02
N SER A 50 -8.57 -10.07 -45.92
CA SER A 50 -9.66 -10.41 -46.85
C SER A 50 -10.83 -9.42 -46.73
N PHE A 51 -11.25 -9.10 -45.50
CA PHE A 51 -12.31 -8.10 -45.26
C PHE A 51 -11.93 -6.72 -45.80
N MET A 52 -10.70 -6.27 -45.57
CA MET A 52 -10.19 -5.01 -46.12
C MET A 52 -10.20 -5.01 -47.64
N GLY A 53 -9.75 -6.11 -48.25
CA GLY A 53 -9.77 -6.28 -49.71
C GLY A 53 -11.18 -6.15 -50.32
N GLU A 54 -12.17 -6.83 -49.74
CA GLU A 54 -13.56 -6.75 -50.17
C GLU A 54 -14.12 -5.31 -50.06
N ARG A 55 -13.84 -4.63 -48.93
CA ARG A 55 -14.27 -3.24 -48.74
C ARG A 55 -13.64 -2.29 -49.76
N ILE A 56 -12.35 -2.43 -50.02
CA ILE A 56 -11.64 -1.62 -51.06
C ILE A 56 -12.21 -1.87 -52.45
N VAL A 57 -12.45 -3.12 -52.83
CA VAL A 57 -13.05 -3.47 -54.13
C VAL A 57 -14.47 -2.89 -54.24
N ASN A 58 -15.26 -2.97 -53.16
CA ASN A 58 -16.62 -2.40 -53.18
C ASN A 58 -16.61 -0.87 -53.29
N LEU A 59 -15.64 -0.20 -52.63
CA LEU A 59 -15.44 1.24 -52.75
C LEU A 59 -15.00 1.63 -54.14
N TYR A 60 -14.10 0.84 -54.76
CA TYR A 60 -13.69 1.02 -56.13
C TYR A 60 -14.84 0.89 -57.13
N ARG A 61 -15.68 -0.16 -56.98
CA ARG A 61 -16.89 -0.34 -57.80
C ARG A 61 -17.85 0.84 -57.63
N TYR A 62 -18.01 1.36 -56.43
CA TYR A 62 -18.80 2.53 -56.16
C TYR A 62 -18.27 3.76 -56.92
N TYR A 63 -16.96 3.98 -56.96
CA TYR A 63 -16.39 5.07 -57.79
C TYR A 63 -16.61 4.85 -59.27
N GLN A 64 -16.49 3.63 -59.78
CA GLN A 64 -16.77 3.30 -61.18
C GLN A 64 -18.20 3.64 -61.62
N SER A 65 -19.16 3.59 -60.71
CA SER A 65 -20.58 3.91 -61.01
C SER A 65 -20.79 5.40 -61.39
N PHE A 66 -19.81 6.26 -61.12
CA PHE A 66 -19.88 7.68 -61.52
C PHE A 66 -19.09 8.00 -62.82
N ILE A 67 -18.56 7.01 -63.51
CA ILE A 67 -17.91 7.21 -64.81
C ILE A 67 -18.95 7.65 -65.81
N GLY A 68 -18.72 8.82 -66.45
CA GLY A 68 -19.64 9.41 -67.43
C GLY A 68 -20.81 10.23 -66.83
N VAL A 69 -20.83 10.44 -65.52
CA VAL A 69 -21.81 11.28 -64.83
C VAL A 69 -21.20 12.68 -64.64
N GLU A 70 -21.97 13.76 -64.88
CA GLU A 70 -21.52 15.11 -64.56
C GLU A 70 -21.41 15.27 -63.02
N PHE A 71 -20.23 15.75 -62.55
CA PHE A 71 -20.00 15.92 -61.11
C PHE A 71 -20.67 17.18 -60.59
N ASP A 72 -21.68 16.98 -59.79
CA ASP A 72 -22.34 18.03 -58.99
C ASP A 72 -21.79 17.96 -57.53
N LEU A 73 -21.99 19.02 -56.76
CA LEU A 73 -21.56 19.12 -55.36
C LEU A 73 -22.14 17.99 -54.50
N ARG A 74 -23.36 17.50 -54.80
CA ARG A 74 -24.01 16.40 -54.07
C ARG A 74 -23.29 15.07 -54.30
N ILE A 75 -22.85 14.81 -55.54
CA ILE A 75 -22.12 13.60 -55.90
C ILE A 75 -20.75 13.62 -55.19
N ILE A 76 -20.06 14.76 -55.19
CA ILE A 76 -18.80 14.92 -54.51
C ILE A 76 -18.95 14.67 -53.00
N GLN A 77 -19.99 15.24 -52.37
CA GLN A 77 -20.28 14.99 -50.95
C GLN A 77 -20.59 13.53 -50.70
N ALA A 78 -21.40 12.86 -51.51
CA ALA A 78 -21.71 11.45 -51.35
C ALA A 78 -20.50 10.56 -51.43
N ILE A 79 -19.59 10.82 -52.40
CA ILE A 79 -18.33 10.12 -52.54
C ILE A 79 -17.42 10.32 -51.29
N MET A 80 -17.31 11.56 -50.83
CA MET A 80 -16.49 11.88 -49.64
C MET A 80 -17.03 11.18 -48.39
N ILE A 81 -18.31 11.28 -48.15
CA ILE A 81 -18.95 10.65 -46.98
C ILE A 81 -18.76 9.13 -47.01
N LYS A 82 -19.05 8.50 -48.15
CA LYS A 82 -18.89 7.07 -48.35
C LYS A 82 -17.42 6.64 -48.12
N SER A 83 -16.46 7.36 -48.64
CA SER A 83 -15.04 7.09 -48.50
C SER A 83 -14.61 7.17 -47.04
N ILE A 84 -15.01 8.22 -46.33
CA ILE A 84 -14.70 8.38 -44.91
C ILE A 84 -15.26 7.22 -44.09
N PHE A 85 -16.54 6.83 -44.32
CA PHE A 85 -17.16 5.70 -43.60
C PHE A 85 -16.45 4.37 -43.89
N GLU A 86 -16.08 4.06 -45.12
CA GLU A 86 -15.36 2.83 -45.46
C GLU A 86 -13.95 2.80 -44.84
N VAL A 87 -13.25 3.92 -44.85
CA VAL A 87 -11.95 4.04 -44.15
C VAL A 87 -12.09 3.81 -42.64
N LEU A 88 -13.11 4.42 -42.01
CA LEU A 88 -13.37 4.20 -40.59
C LEU A 88 -13.71 2.74 -40.28
N ILE A 89 -14.54 2.08 -41.09
CA ILE A 89 -14.91 0.66 -40.92
C ILE A 89 -13.67 -0.24 -41.06
N ILE A 90 -12.76 0.08 -41.97
CA ILE A 90 -11.51 -0.68 -42.17
C ILE A 90 -10.54 -0.47 -41.02
N LEU A 91 -10.35 0.77 -40.56
CA LEU A 91 -9.35 1.11 -39.55
C LEU A 91 -9.82 0.86 -38.10
N ALA A 92 -11.12 1.02 -37.81
CA ALA A 92 -11.62 0.94 -36.45
C ALA A 92 -11.27 -0.37 -35.71
N PRO A 93 -11.42 -1.57 -36.29
CA PRO A 93 -11.05 -2.81 -35.60
C PRO A 93 -9.55 -2.88 -35.29
N ILE A 94 -8.68 -2.38 -36.19
CA ILE A 94 -7.23 -2.39 -36.02
C ILE A 94 -6.84 -1.42 -34.89
N VAL A 95 -7.34 -0.18 -34.96
CA VAL A 95 -7.04 0.86 -33.95
C VAL A 95 -7.55 0.45 -32.58
N LEU A 96 -8.78 -0.07 -32.47
CA LEU A 96 -9.34 -0.53 -31.21
C LEU A 96 -8.57 -1.71 -30.62
N SER A 97 -8.16 -2.67 -31.45
CA SER A 97 -7.35 -3.80 -31.01
C SER A 97 -5.97 -3.35 -30.47
N ILE A 98 -5.29 -2.42 -31.17
CA ILE A 98 -4.02 -1.86 -30.74
C ILE A 98 -4.19 -1.07 -29.43
N MET A 99 -5.28 -0.32 -29.30
CA MET A 99 -5.57 0.46 -28.10
C MET A 99 -5.78 -0.46 -26.88
N ILE A 100 -6.57 -1.51 -27.04
CA ILE A 100 -6.81 -2.54 -26.00
C ILE A 100 -5.46 -3.23 -25.68
N ALA A 101 -4.69 -3.62 -26.68
CA ALA A 101 -3.39 -4.24 -26.53
C ALA A 101 -2.42 -3.36 -25.73
N GLY A 102 -2.40 -2.08 -25.99
CA GLY A 102 -1.58 -1.10 -25.26
C GLY A 102 -1.94 -1.00 -23.78
N VAL A 103 -3.23 -1.04 -23.46
CA VAL A 103 -3.71 -1.06 -22.08
C VAL A 103 -3.34 -2.39 -21.41
N LEU A 104 -3.63 -3.52 -22.05
CA LEU A 104 -3.33 -4.85 -21.52
C LEU A 104 -1.81 -5.06 -21.35
N GLY A 105 -1.00 -4.65 -22.31
CA GLY A 105 0.45 -4.76 -22.24
C GLY A 105 1.06 -4.00 -21.06
N ASN A 106 0.47 -2.88 -20.65
CA ASN A 106 0.87 -2.17 -19.44
C ASN A 106 0.37 -2.89 -18.17
N ILE A 107 -0.90 -3.31 -18.13
CA ILE A 107 -1.48 -4.02 -16.98
C ILE A 107 -0.72 -5.33 -16.69
N MET A 108 -0.30 -6.04 -17.73
CA MET A 108 0.49 -7.29 -17.58
C MET A 108 1.87 -7.07 -16.94
N GLN A 109 2.47 -5.89 -17.08
CA GLN A 109 3.80 -5.61 -16.52
C GLN A 109 3.77 -5.33 -15.02
N PHE A 110 2.81 -4.53 -14.54
CA PHE A 110 2.77 -4.04 -13.15
C PHE A 110 1.40 -4.16 -12.47
N GLY A 111 0.45 -4.82 -13.12
CA GLY A 111 -0.91 -5.00 -12.61
C GLY A 111 -1.77 -3.75 -12.75
N PHE A 112 -3.02 -3.83 -12.27
CA PHE A 112 -3.93 -2.71 -12.27
C PHE A 112 -3.55 -1.70 -11.18
N ILE A 113 -3.43 -0.43 -11.55
CA ILE A 113 -3.14 0.68 -10.64
C ILE A 113 -4.07 1.84 -11.00
N PHE A 114 -4.81 2.31 -10.01
CA PHE A 114 -5.62 3.52 -10.15
C PHE A 114 -5.08 4.60 -9.21
N THR A 115 -4.47 5.63 -9.78
CA THR A 115 -3.93 6.76 -9.01
C THR A 115 -4.10 8.06 -9.81
N THR A 116 -4.51 9.12 -9.12
CA THR A 116 -4.67 10.46 -9.69
C THR A 116 -3.41 11.32 -9.52
N LYS A 117 -2.46 10.91 -8.68
CA LYS A 117 -1.24 11.69 -8.38
C LYS A 117 -0.43 12.11 -9.62
N PRO A 118 -0.19 11.24 -10.64
CA PRO A 118 0.56 11.64 -11.82
C PRO A 118 -0.14 12.70 -12.69
N ILE A 119 -1.48 12.77 -12.60
CA ILE A 119 -2.33 13.67 -13.43
C ILE A 119 -2.48 15.04 -12.76
N MET A 120 -2.23 15.15 -11.45
CA MET A 120 -2.32 16.42 -10.74
C MET A 120 -1.34 17.44 -11.32
N PRO A 121 -1.81 18.68 -11.62
CA PRO A 121 -0.98 19.72 -12.17
C PRO A 121 0.15 20.08 -11.19
N ASN A 122 1.37 19.99 -11.68
CA ASN A 122 2.56 20.34 -10.92
C ASN A 122 3.34 21.41 -11.67
N LEU A 123 3.20 22.66 -11.24
CA LEU A 123 3.86 23.82 -11.85
C LEU A 123 5.39 23.68 -11.93
N GLY A 124 5.99 22.91 -11.01
CA GLY A 124 7.42 22.60 -11.04
C GLY A 124 7.86 21.75 -12.24
N LYS A 125 6.93 21.01 -12.87
CA LYS A 125 7.20 20.22 -14.10
C LYS A 125 7.12 21.07 -15.39
N ILE A 126 6.53 22.25 -15.34
CA ILE A 126 6.29 23.13 -16.49
C ILE A 126 7.47 24.10 -16.72
N ASN A 127 8.46 24.13 -15.84
CA ASN A 127 9.62 25.02 -15.96
C ASN A 127 10.49 24.62 -17.20
N PRO A 128 10.55 25.46 -18.26
CA PRO A 128 11.24 25.14 -19.49
C PRO A 128 12.77 25.03 -19.31
N LEU A 129 13.35 25.83 -18.43
CA LEU A 129 14.80 25.79 -18.14
C LEU A 129 15.20 24.45 -17.51
N LYS A 130 14.37 23.95 -16.56
CA LYS A 130 14.58 22.66 -15.94
C LYS A 130 14.38 21.50 -16.93
N GLY A 131 13.41 21.65 -17.82
CA GLY A 131 13.17 20.71 -18.93
C GLY A 131 14.38 20.61 -19.86
N LEU A 132 14.92 21.76 -20.30
CA LEU A 132 16.09 21.81 -21.18
C LEU A 132 17.32 21.17 -20.52
N LYS A 133 17.60 21.50 -19.26
CA LYS A 133 18.70 20.88 -18.49
C LYS A 133 18.55 19.36 -18.37
N ASN A 134 17.33 18.87 -18.22
CA ASN A 134 17.08 17.43 -18.14
C ASN A 134 17.31 16.71 -19.46
N LEU A 135 17.02 17.35 -20.61
CA LEU A 135 17.27 16.78 -21.94
C LEU A 135 18.77 16.53 -22.19
N PHE A 136 19.63 17.41 -21.69
CA PHE A 136 21.09 17.27 -21.81
C PHE A 136 21.73 16.56 -20.60
N SER A 137 20.95 15.89 -19.76
CA SER A 137 21.51 15.11 -18.67
C SER A 137 22.21 13.84 -19.19
N LEU A 138 23.31 13.43 -18.55
CA LEU A 138 24.03 12.20 -18.89
C LEU A 138 23.11 10.98 -18.93
N LYS A 139 22.12 10.93 -18.03
CA LYS A 139 21.11 9.86 -18.00
C LYS A 139 20.31 9.83 -19.33
N LYS A 140 19.85 10.99 -19.80
CA LYS A 140 19.08 11.09 -21.05
C LYS A 140 19.92 10.77 -22.28
N ILE A 141 21.19 11.18 -22.30
CA ILE A 141 22.13 10.83 -23.37
C ILE A 141 22.30 9.31 -23.45
N VAL A 142 22.54 8.63 -22.32
CA VAL A 142 22.66 7.17 -22.27
C VAL A 142 21.36 6.48 -22.71
N GLU A 143 20.19 6.99 -22.30
CA GLU A 143 18.89 6.48 -22.76
C GLU A 143 18.74 6.63 -24.29
N SER A 144 19.12 7.79 -24.85
CA SER A 144 19.07 8.02 -26.29
C SER A 144 20.00 7.10 -27.09
N ILE A 145 21.22 6.86 -26.59
CA ILE A 145 22.16 5.92 -27.21
C ILE A 145 21.58 4.50 -27.24
N LYS A 146 20.96 4.06 -26.14
CA LYS A 146 20.30 2.75 -26.11
C LYS A 146 19.19 2.63 -27.15
N ILE A 147 18.37 3.68 -27.33
CA ILE A 147 17.30 3.70 -28.34
C ILE A 147 17.91 3.61 -29.75
N ILE A 148 18.94 4.40 -30.04
CA ILE A 148 19.62 4.38 -31.34
C ILE A 148 20.19 2.98 -31.65
N LEU A 149 20.82 2.35 -30.67
CA LEU A 149 21.35 0.98 -30.83
C LEU A 149 20.24 -0.03 -31.11
N LYS A 150 19.13 -0.01 -30.36
CA LYS A 150 17.97 -0.89 -30.58
C LYS A 150 17.39 -0.73 -31.98
N VAL A 151 17.13 0.52 -32.38
CA VAL A 151 16.61 0.81 -33.71
C VAL A 151 17.61 0.40 -34.80
N GLY A 152 18.90 0.65 -34.60
CA GLY A 152 19.96 0.26 -35.54
C GLY A 152 20.01 -1.28 -35.71
N ILE A 153 19.91 -2.05 -34.67
CA ILE A 153 19.89 -3.52 -34.73
C ILE A 153 18.70 -4.01 -35.56
N VAL A 154 17.47 -3.54 -35.19
CA VAL A 154 16.24 -3.98 -35.89
C VAL A 154 16.27 -3.54 -37.36
N PHE A 155 16.70 -2.32 -37.62
CA PHE A 155 16.84 -1.80 -38.99
C PHE A 155 17.84 -2.63 -39.82
N THR A 156 19.00 -2.95 -39.24
CA THR A 156 20.04 -3.76 -39.94
C THR A 156 19.48 -5.16 -40.26
N ILE A 157 18.78 -5.81 -39.31
CA ILE A 157 18.16 -7.12 -39.57
C ILE A 157 17.12 -7.02 -40.69
N ALA A 158 16.21 -6.03 -40.61
CA ALA A 158 15.19 -5.81 -41.64
C ALA A 158 15.82 -5.51 -43.01
N PHE A 159 16.87 -4.69 -43.06
CA PHE A 159 17.58 -4.33 -44.28
C PHE A 159 18.25 -5.54 -44.94
N ILE A 160 18.94 -6.38 -44.17
CA ILE A 160 19.54 -7.64 -44.69
C ILE A 160 18.47 -8.56 -45.29
N VAL A 161 17.31 -8.68 -44.63
CA VAL A 161 16.18 -9.50 -45.12
C VAL A 161 15.61 -8.91 -46.41
N LEU A 162 15.45 -7.60 -46.48
CA LEU A 162 15.00 -6.92 -47.70
C LEU A 162 15.98 -7.12 -48.86
N LEU A 163 17.29 -7.01 -48.63
CA LEU A 163 18.29 -7.27 -49.66
C LEU A 163 18.18 -8.70 -50.24
N LYS A 164 17.88 -9.68 -49.40
CA LYS A 164 17.63 -11.07 -49.85
C LYS A 164 16.38 -11.14 -50.74
N PHE A 165 15.29 -10.44 -50.36
CA PHE A 165 14.08 -10.43 -51.19
C PHE A 165 14.29 -9.71 -52.53
N MET A 166 15.11 -8.66 -52.56
CA MET A 166 15.46 -7.99 -53.83
C MET A 166 16.14 -8.92 -54.83
N GLN A 167 16.89 -9.92 -54.39
CA GLN A 167 17.52 -10.91 -55.28
C GLN A 167 16.49 -11.85 -55.96
N GLU A 168 15.28 -11.96 -55.43
CA GLU A 168 14.18 -12.75 -56.00
C GLU A 168 13.37 -11.97 -57.05
N LEU A 169 13.42 -10.61 -57.05
CA LEU A 169 12.59 -9.75 -57.90
C LEU A 169 12.68 -10.08 -59.40
N PRO A 170 13.86 -10.37 -60.01
CA PRO A 170 13.92 -10.68 -61.43
C PRO A 170 13.12 -11.95 -61.81
N ARG A 171 12.94 -12.87 -60.88
CA ARG A 171 12.10 -14.06 -61.09
C ARG A 171 10.63 -13.74 -60.92
N VAL A 172 10.30 -12.86 -59.96
CA VAL A 172 8.92 -12.48 -59.64
C VAL A 172 8.27 -11.72 -60.78
N GLU A 173 9.07 -10.98 -61.55
CA GLU A 173 8.58 -10.25 -62.75
C GLU A 173 7.96 -11.20 -63.77
N LEU A 174 8.41 -12.44 -63.83
CA LEU A 174 7.87 -13.47 -64.75
C LEU A 174 6.57 -14.12 -64.25
N TYR A 175 6.13 -13.80 -63.05
CA TYR A 175 4.94 -14.39 -62.45
C TYR A 175 3.65 -13.72 -62.95
N THR A 176 2.53 -14.45 -62.84
CA THR A 176 1.22 -13.82 -63.04
C THR A 176 0.97 -12.77 -61.92
N MET A 177 0.13 -11.78 -62.16
CA MET A 177 -0.17 -10.72 -61.20
C MET A 177 -0.64 -11.27 -59.83
N VAL A 178 -1.44 -12.36 -59.85
CA VAL A 178 -1.88 -13.00 -58.60
C VAL A 178 -0.71 -13.64 -57.86
N ALA A 179 0.24 -14.25 -58.59
CA ALA A 179 1.42 -14.84 -57.96
C ALA A 179 2.38 -13.80 -57.41
N GLN A 180 2.51 -12.62 -58.09
CA GLN A 180 3.28 -11.48 -57.60
C GLN A 180 2.70 -10.95 -56.26
N LEU A 181 1.38 -10.78 -56.18
CA LEU A 181 0.70 -10.33 -54.94
C LEU A 181 0.85 -11.36 -53.82
N THR A 182 0.78 -12.64 -54.13
CA THR A 182 0.98 -13.72 -53.13
C THR A 182 2.43 -13.69 -52.62
N TRP A 183 3.41 -13.58 -53.52
CA TRP A 183 4.82 -13.43 -53.14
C TRP A 183 5.02 -12.24 -52.20
N LEU A 184 4.49 -11.05 -52.59
CA LEU A 184 4.62 -9.84 -51.79
C LEU A 184 4.04 -10.04 -50.37
N ARG A 185 2.84 -10.61 -50.29
CA ARG A 185 2.21 -10.91 -49.01
C ARG A 185 3.08 -11.86 -48.14
N ASP A 186 3.58 -12.95 -48.72
CA ASP A 186 4.37 -13.94 -48.01
C ASP A 186 5.70 -13.37 -47.52
N ARG A 187 6.37 -12.53 -48.33
CA ARG A 187 7.59 -11.82 -47.94
C ARG A 187 7.32 -10.75 -46.85
N ALA A 188 6.21 -10.06 -46.96
CA ALA A 188 5.80 -9.11 -45.92
C ALA A 188 5.56 -9.83 -44.56
N ILE A 189 4.91 -10.99 -44.58
CA ILE A 189 4.69 -11.81 -43.37
C ILE A 189 6.03 -12.28 -42.78
N VAL A 190 6.96 -12.78 -43.62
CA VAL A 190 8.28 -13.21 -43.18
C VAL A 190 9.08 -12.07 -42.58
N LEU A 191 9.08 -10.91 -43.23
CA LEU A 191 9.74 -9.72 -42.71
C LEU A 191 9.15 -9.28 -41.36
N ALA A 192 7.83 -9.24 -41.26
CA ALA A 192 7.13 -8.89 -40.00
C ALA A 192 7.49 -9.88 -38.88
N ALA A 193 7.49 -11.18 -39.17
CA ALA A 193 7.84 -12.21 -38.19
C ALA A 193 9.28 -12.06 -37.68
N ILE A 194 10.25 -11.82 -38.58
CA ILE A 194 11.67 -11.64 -38.21
C ILE A 194 11.84 -10.36 -37.35
N VAL A 195 11.21 -9.27 -37.74
CA VAL A 195 11.24 -8.00 -36.98
C VAL A 195 10.59 -8.19 -35.59
N ILE A 196 9.45 -8.89 -35.50
CA ILE A 196 8.77 -9.18 -34.24
C ILE A 196 9.69 -10.01 -33.32
N VAL A 197 10.33 -11.05 -33.85
CA VAL A 197 11.25 -11.90 -33.05
C VAL A 197 12.45 -11.09 -32.56
N ALA A 198 13.07 -10.28 -33.43
CA ALA A 198 14.19 -9.43 -33.04
C ALA A 198 13.78 -8.42 -31.96
N PHE A 199 12.62 -7.79 -32.13
CA PHE A 199 12.12 -6.80 -31.16
C PHE A 199 11.66 -7.46 -29.85
N LEU A 200 11.13 -8.69 -29.90
CA LEU A 200 10.77 -9.47 -28.71
C LEU A 200 12.01 -9.74 -27.84
N ILE A 201 13.12 -10.14 -28.42
CA ILE A 201 14.39 -10.36 -27.69
C ILE A 201 14.81 -9.06 -27.00
N ILE A 202 14.79 -7.94 -27.72
CA ILE A 202 15.13 -6.63 -27.17
C ILE A 202 14.19 -6.25 -26.04
N ALA A 203 12.87 -6.46 -26.18
CA ALA A 203 11.87 -6.14 -25.19
C ALA A 203 12.05 -6.96 -23.90
N VAL A 204 12.36 -8.25 -24.02
CA VAL A 204 12.66 -9.11 -22.87
C VAL A 204 13.87 -8.59 -22.09
N LEU A 205 14.96 -8.28 -22.79
CA LEU A 205 16.16 -7.71 -22.18
C LEU A 205 15.86 -6.36 -21.51
N ASP A 206 15.05 -5.51 -22.15
CA ASP A 206 14.64 -4.22 -21.58
C ASP A 206 13.84 -4.37 -20.28
N VAL A 207 12.93 -5.33 -20.21
CA VAL A 207 12.18 -5.62 -18.96
C VAL A 207 13.12 -5.94 -17.80
N PHE A 208 14.13 -6.79 -18.02
CA PHE A 208 15.11 -7.11 -16.99
C PHE A 208 15.93 -5.88 -16.57
N LEU A 209 16.39 -5.08 -17.52
CA LEU A 209 17.16 -3.87 -17.24
C LEU A 209 16.33 -2.83 -16.48
N VAL A 210 15.08 -2.61 -16.89
CA VAL A 210 14.17 -1.66 -16.24
C VAL A 210 13.85 -2.11 -14.81
N ARG A 211 13.56 -3.39 -14.60
CA ARG A 211 13.33 -3.93 -13.24
C ARG A 211 14.56 -3.77 -12.36
N PHE A 212 15.73 -4.15 -12.87
CA PHE A 212 16.97 -4.00 -12.11
C PHE A 212 17.24 -2.54 -11.72
N GLN A 213 17.11 -1.61 -12.66
CA GLN A 213 17.31 -0.18 -12.41
C GLN A 213 16.26 0.38 -11.43
N TYR A 214 15.02 -0.06 -11.54
CA TYR A 214 13.94 0.34 -10.65
C TYR A 214 14.23 -0.07 -9.20
N PHE A 215 14.49 -1.35 -8.93
CA PHE A 215 14.80 -1.82 -7.58
C PHE A 215 16.12 -1.24 -7.05
N LYS A 216 17.13 -1.07 -7.92
CA LYS A 216 18.38 -0.37 -7.54
C LYS A 216 18.10 1.07 -7.10
N GLY A 217 17.18 1.76 -7.79
CA GLY A 217 16.77 3.13 -7.42
C GLY A 217 15.93 3.25 -6.16
N LEU A 218 15.34 2.14 -5.70
CA LEU A 218 14.54 2.08 -4.47
C LEU A 218 15.35 1.61 -3.25
N ARG A 219 16.63 1.27 -3.41
CA ARG A 219 17.47 0.84 -2.28
C ARG A 219 17.47 1.87 -1.16
N MET A 220 17.52 1.36 0.06
CA MET A 220 17.42 2.14 1.29
C MET A 220 18.72 2.09 2.08
N SER A 221 18.97 3.09 2.91
CA SER A 221 20.00 3.01 3.94
C SER A 221 19.47 2.23 5.15
N LYS A 222 20.37 1.69 5.97
CA LYS A 222 20.00 1.03 7.24
C LYS A 222 19.20 1.95 8.16
N GLN A 223 19.50 3.24 8.12
CA GLN A 223 18.78 4.24 8.91
C GLN A 223 17.36 4.47 8.39
N GLU A 224 17.18 4.57 7.06
CA GLU A 224 15.84 4.71 6.43
C GLU A 224 14.94 3.53 6.82
N ILE A 225 15.45 2.29 6.79
CA ILE A 225 14.72 1.09 7.21
C ILE A 225 14.31 1.18 8.69
N LYS A 226 15.26 1.55 9.57
CA LYS A 226 15.00 1.67 11.00
C LYS A 226 13.92 2.74 11.30
N ASP A 227 13.96 3.84 10.59
CA ASP A 227 13.00 4.93 10.78
C ASP A 227 11.62 4.55 10.24
N GLU A 228 11.55 3.78 9.15
CA GLU A 228 10.30 3.24 8.62
C GLU A 228 9.67 2.21 9.57
N TYR A 229 10.47 1.31 10.18
CA TYR A 229 9.98 0.40 11.23
C TYR A 229 9.44 1.14 12.43
N LYS A 230 10.13 2.20 12.90
CA LYS A 230 9.61 3.05 13.99
C LYS A 230 8.28 3.72 13.63
N GLN A 231 8.10 4.14 12.37
CA GLN A 231 6.83 4.73 11.93
C GLN A 231 5.69 3.70 11.88
N MET A 232 5.98 2.43 11.55
CA MET A 232 4.96 1.37 11.49
C MET A 232 4.57 0.85 12.88
N GLU A 233 5.54 0.58 13.75
CA GLU A 233 5.32 -0.05 15.06
C GLU A 233 5.19 0.95 16.21
N GLY A 234 5.54 2.22 15.96
CA GLY A 234 5.70 3.24 16.99
C GLY A 234 7.09 3.15 17.65
N ASP A 235 7.54 4.27 18.22
CA ASP A 235 8.81 4.30 18.95
C ASP A 235 8.67 3.48 20.26
N PRO A 236 9.50 2.46 20.49
CA PRO A 236 9.45 1.66 21.72
C PRO A 236 9.59 2.50 22.99
N GLN A 237 10.31 3.61 22.94
CA GLN A 237 10.46 4.54 24.08
C GLN A 237 9.13 5.26 24.39
N VAL A 238 8.42 5.70 23.35
CA VAL A 238 7.09 6.33 23.50
C VAL A 238 6.08 5.32 24.08
N LYS A 239 6.06 4.09 23.56
CA LYS A 239 5.22 3.01 24.07
C LYS A 239 5.53 2.66 25.52
N GLY A 240 6.82 2.62 25.85
CA GLY A 240 7.29 2.42 27.23
C GLY A 240 6.86 3.58 28.15
N ARG A 241 6.97 4.83 27.70
CA ARG A 241 6.53 6.01 28.46
C ARG A 241 5.02 6.01 28.70
N ILE A 242 4.22 5.70 27.68
CA ILE A 242 2.76 5.58 27.82
C ILE A 242 2.41 4.52 28.86
N ARG A 243 3.04 3.33 28.80
CA ARG A 243 2.81 2.25 29.77
C ARG A 243 3.16 2.66 31.20
N ARG A 244 4.27 3.40 31.39
CA ARG A 244 4.64 3.94 32.73
C ARG A 244 3.59 4.91 33.24
N LEU A 245 3.16 5.87 32.42
CA LEU A 245 2.12 6.84 32.79
C LEU A 245 0.78 6.16 33.14
N GLN A 246 0.40 5.13 32.38
CA GLN A 246 -0.80 4.33 32.68
C GLN A 246 -0.68 3.61 34.03
N MET A 247 0.47 2.99 34.34
CA MET A 247 0.70 2.35 35.64
C MET A 247 0.68 3.35 36.79
N GLU A 248 1.29 4.52 36.63
CA GLU A 248 1.25 5.58 37.64
C GLU A 248 -0.17 6.11 37.89
N ALA A 249 -0.93 6.32 36.82
CA ALA A 249 -2.33 6.73 36.91
C ALA A 249 -3.20 5.66 37.59
N ALA A 250 -3.00 4.40 37.26
CA ALA A 250 -3.69 3.28 37.93
C ALA A 250 -3.35 3.20 39.42
N ARG A 251 -2.07 3.36 39.79
CA ARG A 251 -1.64 3.42 41.21
C ARG A 251 -2.26 4.60 41.94
N ARG A 252 -2.31 5.79 41.34
CA ARG A 252 -2.94 6.96 41.97
C ARG A 252 -4.42 6.74 42.23
N ARG A 253 -5.17 6.19 41.25
CA ARG A 253 -6.60 5.85 41.40
C ARG A 253 -6.79 4.82 42.53
N MET A 254 -6.03 3.72 42.52
CA MET A 254 -6.07 2.71 43.53
C MET A 254 -5.88 3.30 44.95
N VAL A 255 -4.91 4.20 45.13
CA VAL A 255 -4.67 4.87 46.42
C VAL A 255 -5.84 5.82 46.79
N GLN A 256 -6.47 6.49 45.84
CA GLN A 256 -7.67 7.32 46.08
C GLN A 256 -8.87 6.47 46.49
N ASP A 257 -9.03 5.25 45.95
CA ASP A 257 -10.13 4.34 46.29
C ASP A 257 -10.08 3.88 47.75
N VAL A 258 -8.93 4.03 48.44
CA VAL A 258 -8.80 3.77 49.89
C VAL A 258 -9.73 4.64 50.73
N ALA A 259 -10.02 5.88 50.28
CA ALA A 259 -10.95 6.76 50.98
C ALA A 259 -12.38 6.18 51.08
N GLY A 260 -12.74 5.27 50.16
CA GLY A 260 -14.03 4.59 50.14
C GLY A 260 -13.98 3.16 50.75
N ALA A 261 -12.87 2.78 51.39
CA ALA A 261 -12.75 1.49 52.04
C ALA A 261 -13.40 1.48 53.46
N ASP A 262 -13.89 0.33 53.89
CA ASP A 262 -14.43 0.14 55.24
C ASP A 262 -13.32 -0.11 56.27
N VAL A 263 -12.24 -0.78 55.83
CA VAL A 263 -11.08 -1.10 56.68
C VAL A 263 -9.82 -1.27 55.85
N VAL A 264 -8.68 -0.92 56.41
CA VAL A 264 -7.34 -1.25 55.90
C VAL A 264 -6.70 -2.24 56.83
N ILE A 265 -6.47 -3.48 56.37
CA ILE A 265 -5.79 -4.53 57.12
C ILE A 265 -4.28 -4.43 56.85
N THR A 266 -3.46 -4.36 57.90
CA THR A 266 -2.05 -4.09 57.77
C THR A 266 -1.16 -5.10 58.49
N ASN A 267 0.01 -5.32 57.89
CA ASN A 267 1.23 -5.74 58.60
C ASN A 267 2.09 -4.45 58.74
N PRO A 268 2.42 -3.99 59.93
CA PRO A 268 2.82 -2.62 60.25
C PRO A 268 3.83 -1.97 59.28
N THR A 269 4.80 -2.71 58.80
CA THR A 269 5.89 -2.20 57.98
C THR A 269 5.85 -2.63 56.52
N HIS A 270 5.13 -3.72 56.20
CA HIS A 270 5.32 -4.35 54.90
C HIS A 270 4.07 -4.41 54.02
N TYR A 271 2.86 -4.64 54.57
CA TYR A 271 1.66 -4.84 53.75
C TYR A 271 0.49 -4.00 54.24
N ALA A 272 -0.28 -3.49 53.28
CA ALA A 272 -1.60 -2.89 53.54
C ALA A 272 -2.58 -3.32 52.44
N VAL A 273 -3.76 -3.79 52.86
CA VAL A 273 -4.85 -4.18 51.99
C VAL A 273 -6.11 -3.48 52.44
N ALA A 274 -6.66 -2.63 51.58
CA ALA A 274 -7.91 -1.92 51.80
C ALA A 274 -9.08 -2.72 51.26
N ILE A 275 -10.09 -2.90 52.08
CA ILE A 275 -11.27 -3.71 51.80
C ILE A 275 -12.51 -2.85 51.88
N ARG A 276 -13.42 -3.04 50.92
CA ARG A 276 -14.76 -2.48 50.95
C ARG A 276 -15.79 -3.60 50.86
N TYR A 277 -16.90 -3.46 51.56
CA TYR A 277 -18.01 -4.36 51.51
C TYR A 277 -19.35 -3.64 51.44
N ASP A 278 -19.94 -3.64 50.26
CA ASP A 278 -21.30 -3.12 50.02
C ASP A 278 -22.29 -4.29 50.00
N THR A 279 -22.94 -4.52 51.12
CA THR A 279 -23.90 -5.61 51.31
C THR A 279 -25.10 -5.57 50.36
N SER A 280 -25.36 -4.39 49.75
CA SER A 280 -26.47 -4.21 48.80
C SER A 280 -26.10 -4.62 47.38
N LYS A 281 -24.81 -4.67 47.05
CA LYS A 281 -24.32 -4.86 45.67
C LYS A 281 -23.40 -6.07 45.48
N GLU A 282 -22.73 -6.50 46.55
CA GLU A 282 -21.66 -7.50 46.43
C GLU A 282 -21.92 -8.71 47.38
N GLN A 283 -21.64 -9.90 46.84
CA GLN A 283 -21.80 -11.15 47.62
C GLN A 283 -20.66 -11.41 48.61
N ALA A 284 -19.52 -10.72 48.43
CA ALA A 284 -18.33 -10.83 49.25
C ALA A 284 -17.59 -9.50 49.31
N PRO A 285 -16.79 -9.23 50.34
CA PRO A 285 -15.92 -8.05 50.40
C PRO A 285 -14.92 -8.02 49.23
N ARG A 286 -14.58 -6.82 48.80
CA ARG A 286 -13.68 -6.56 47.67
C ARG A 286 -12.43 -5.83 48.14
N VAL A 287 -11.29 -6.22 47.55
CA VAL A 287 -10.02 -5.48 47.70
C VAL A 287 -10.02 -4.25 46.80
N VAL A 288 -10.01 -3.05 47.36
CA VAL A 288 -9.98 -1.79 46.60
C VAL A 288 -8.56 -1.24 46.41
N ALA A 289 -7.65 -1.57 47.34
CA ALA A 289 -6.24 -1.24 47.20
C ALA A 289 -5.36 -2.25 47.92
N LYS A 290 -4.19 -2.52 47.38
CA LYS A 290 -3.14 -3.31 48.05
C LYS A 290 -1.75 -2.70 47.77
N GLY A 291 -0.88 -2.79 48.77
CA GLY A 291 0.48 -2.25 48.64
C GLY A 291 1.47 -2.94 49.54
N VAL A 292 2.72 -2.84 49.17
CA VAL A 292 3.88 -3.31 49.92
C VAL A 292 4.82 -2.15 50.19
N ASP A 293 5.47 -2.14 51.32
CA ASP A 293 6.49 -1.19 51.78
C ASP A 293 6.02 0.27 51.61
N PHE A 294 6.63 1.04 50.74
CA PHE A 294 6.30 2.44 50.50
C PHE A 294 4.81 2.65 50.13
N LEU A 295 4.27 1.76 49.30
CA LEU A 295 2.87 1.86 48.89
C LEU A 295 1.91 1.51 50.04
N ALA A 296 2.29 0.57 50.89
CA ALA A 296 1.54 0.24 52.12
C ALA A 296 1.50 1.41 53.09
N LEU A 297 2.61 2.14 53.26
CA LEU A 297 2.65 3.35 54.06
C LEU A 297 1.72 4.45 53.49
N ARG A 298 1.72 4.61 52.15
CA ARG A 298 0.85 5.60 51.49
C ARG A 298 -0.62 5.24 51.65
N ILE A 299 -1.00 3.95 51.50
CA ILE A 299 -2.38 3.47 51.75
C ILE A 299 -2.80 3.76 53.18
N LYS A 300 -1.96 3.48 54.17
CA LYS A 300 -2.25 3.77 55.61
C LYS A 300 -2.43 5.28 55.84
N GLN A 301 -1.56 6.10 55.26
CA GLN A 301 -1.68 7.56 55.36
C GLN A 301 -3.02 8.07 54.82
N VAL A 302 -3.42 7.62 53.62
CA VAL A 302 -4.71 8.01 53.03
C VAL A 302 -5.89 7.46 53.86
N ALA A 303 -5.78 6.27 54.45
CA ALA A 303 -6.76 5.76 55.34
C ALA A 303 -6.97 6.65 56.59
N TYR A 304 -5.89 7.07 57.22
CA TYR A 304 -5.95 8.00 58.36
C TYR A 304 -6.55 9.38 57.98
N GLU A 305 -6.12 9.93 56.82
CA GLU A 305 -6.63 11.21 56.32
C GLU A 305 -8.16 11.18 56.06
N ASN A 306 -8.70 9.99 55.71
CA ASN A 306 -10.14 9.79 55.42
C ASN A 306 -10.94 9.10 56.52
N ASN A 307 -10.38 8.95 57.75
CA ASN A 307 -11.00 8.29 58.88
C ASN A 307 -11.38 6.83 58.59
N VAL A 308 -10.66 6.15 57.73
CA VAL A 308 -10.79 4.70 57.49
C VAL A 308 -10.04 3.96 58.61
N VAL A 309 -10.69 2.99 59.20
CA VAL A 309 -10.09 2.21 60.31
C VAL A 309 -8.92 1.38 59.81
N VAL A 310 -7.77 1.51 60.46
CA VAL A 310 -6.59 0.69 60.17
C VAL A 310 -6.50 -0.41 61.23
N TYR A 311 -6.65 -1.65 60.83
CA TYR A 311 -6.61 -2.82 61.70
C TYR A 311 -5.32 -3.62 61.47
N GLU A 312 -4.59 -3.85 62.55
CA GLU A 312 -3.32 -4.58 62.46
C GLU A 312 -3.56 -6.07 62.61
N ASN A 313 -3.31 -6.83 61.55
CA ASN A 313 -3.32 -8.27 61.50
C ASN A 313 -2.31 -8.78 60.47
N PRO A 314 -1.03 -9.00 60.89
CA PRO A 314 0.04 -9.36 59.99
C PRO A 314 -0.17 -10.65 59.18
N PRO A 315 -0.71 -11.75 59.78
CA PRO A 315 -1.01 -12.96 59.02
C PRO A 315 -2.02 -12.70 57.89
N LEU A 316 -3.18 -12.11 58.25
CA LEU A 316 -4.27 -11.87 57.30
C LEU A 316 -3.88 -10.87 56.20
N ALA A 317 -3.12 -9.81 56.53
CA ALA A 317 -2.64 -8.85 55.55
C ALA A 317 -1.75 -9.50 54.48
N ARG A 318 -0.86 -10.43 54.88
CA ARG A 318 0.01 -11.19 53.97
C ARG A 318 -0.75 -12.15 53.09
N GLU A 319 -1.72 -12.87 53.64
CA GLU A 319 -2.54 -13.82 52.89
C GLU A 319 -3.41 -13.09 51.86
N LEU A 320 -4.09 -12.02 52.23
CA LEU A 320 -4.92 -11.21 51.36
C LEU A 320 -4.08 -10.59 50.22
N TYR A 321 -2.89 -10.07 50.53
CA TYR A 321 -2.01 -9.49 49.51
C TYR A 321 -1.60 -10.51 48.44
N LYS A 322 -1.35 -11.77 48.85
CA LYS A 322 -0.95 -12.85 47.93
C LYS A 322 -2.13 -13.45 47.15
N ALA A 323 -3.29 -13.57 47.78
CA ALA A 323 -4.43 -14.31 47.25
C ALA A 323 -5.34 -13.46 46.36
N CYS A 324 -5.36 -12.13 46.54
CA CYS A 324 -6.29 -11.23 45.82
C CYS A 324 -5.57 -10.16 45.07
N ASP A 325 -6.02 -9.86 43.85
CA ASP A 325 -5.65 -8.64 43.13
C ASP A 325 -6.61 -7.50 43.43
N VAL A 326 -6.24 -6.28 42.99
CA VAL A 326 -7.11 -5.10 43.16
C VAL A 326 -8.39 -5.29 42.34
N ASN A 327 -9.53 -5.01 42.94
CA ASN A 327 -10.89 -5.28 42.48
C ASN A 327 -11.35 -6.75 42.55
N ASP A 328 -10.56 -7.65 43.08
CA ASP A 328 -11.01 -9.02 43.33
C ASP A 328 -11.92 -9.12 44.58
N LEU A 329 -12.84 -10.07 44.52
CA LEU A 329 -13.58 -10.50 45.69
C LEU A 329 -12.69 -11.38 46.55
N ILE A 330 -12.84 -11.27 47.87
CA ILE A 330 -12.08 -12.07 48.80
C ILE A 330 -12.47 -13.55 48.66
N PRO A 331 -11.53 -14.51 48.70
CA PRO A 331 -11.79 -15.94 48.64
C PRO A 331 -12.58 -16.43 49.87
N ARG A 332 -13.42 -17.43 49.65
CA ARG A 332 -14.30 -17.99 50.73
C ARG A 332 -13.53 -18.44 51.99
N GLU A 333 -12.30 -18.90 51.81
CA GLU A 333 -11.40 -19.33 52.87
C GLU A 333 -11.08 -18.23 53.89
N MET A 334 -11.08 -16.98 53.42
CA MET A 334 -10.75 -15.80 54.25
C MET A 334 -11.97 -15.05 54.74
N PHE A 335 -13.20 -15.49 54.38
CA PHE A 335 -14.45 -14.80 54.80
C PHE A 335 -14.56 -14.66 56.30
N LYS A 336 -14.27 -15.73 57.07
CA LYS A 336 -14.39 -15.71 58.50
C LYS A 336 -13.48 -14.67 59.15
N ALA A 337 -12.21 -14.65 58.77
CA ALA A 337 -11.22 -13.71 59.31
C ALA A 337 -11.55 -12.25 58.95
N VAL A 338 -11.99 -12.02 57.70
CA VAL A 338 -12.36 -10.66 57.26
C VAL A 338 -13.67 -10.20 57.89
N ALA A 339 -14.65 -11.09 58.07
CA ALA A 339 -15.90 -10.79 58.75
C ALA A 339 -15.69 -10.42 60.22
N GLU A 340 -14.76 -11.06 60.94
CA GLU A 340 -14.38 -10.70 62.32
C GLU A 340 -13.81 -9.26 62.35
N VAL A 341 -12.92 -8.90 61.40
CA VAL A 341 -12.36 -7.55 61.31
C VAL A 341 -13.42 -6.51 61.00
N LEU A 342 -14.29 -6.77 60.02
CA LEU A 342 -15.38 -5.87 59.65
C LEU A 342 -16.37 -5.70 60.80
N GLY A 343 -16.71 -6.79 61.52
CA GLY A 343 -17.56 -6.76 62.72
C GLY A 343 -16.98 -5.88 63.83
N PHE A 344 -15.67 -5.97 64.06
CA PHE A 344 -14.97 -5.12 65.02
C PHE A 344 -15.07 -3.62 64.61
N VAL A 345 -14.85 -3.32 63.34
CA VAL A 345 -14.91 -1.96 62.79
C VAL A 345 -16.31 -1.35 62.91
N TYR A 346 -17.36 -2.11 62.54
CA TYR A 346 -18.76 -1.65 62.69
C TYR A 346 -19.16 -1.40 64.13
N ASN A 347 -18.75 -2.28 65.06
CA ASN A 347 -19.01 -2.07 66.49
C ASN A 347 -18.29 -0.83 67.07
N THR A 348 -17.06 -0.58 66.62
CA THR A 348 -16.27 0.61 67.03
C THR A 348 -16.86 1.88 66.48
N ASN A 349 -17.27 1.95 65.22
CA ASN A 349 -17.92 3.09 64.61
C ASN A 349 -19.31 3.39 65.24
N ASN A 350 -20.10 2.38 65.58
CA ASN A 350 -21.39 2.61 66.28
C ASN A 350 -21.20 3.16 67.69
N LYS A 351 -20.20 2.71 68.43
CA LYS A 351 -19.87 3.27 69.75
C LYS A 351 -19.41 4.76 69.66
N SER A 352 -18.64 5.12 68.65
CA SER A 352 -18.19 6.51 68.43
C SER A 352 -19.33 7.42 67.98
N ARG A 353 -20.29 6.94 67.16
CA ARG A 353 -21.52 7.68 66.80
C ARG A 353 -22.45 7.90 68.00
N LEU A 354 -22.63 6.92 68.85
CA LEU A 354 -23.43 7.05 70.10
C LEU A 354 -22.77 7.99 71.11
N ALA A 355 -21.43 7.94 71.27
CA ALA A 355 -20.69 8.87 72.13
C ALA A 355 -20.71 10.31 71.61
N GLY A 356 -20.75 10.51 70.29
CA GLY A 356 -20.88 11.83 69.66
C GLY A 356 -22.26 12.45 69.77
N GLN A 357 -23.31 11.64 69.85
CA GLN A 357 -24.68 12.11 70.05
C GLN A 357 -24.95 12.51 71.51
N VAL A 358 -24.33 11.84 72.47
CA VAL A 358 -24.45 12.20 73.90
C VAL A 358 -23.75 13.54 74.24
N LYS A 359 -22.71 13.96 73.47
CA LYS A 359 -22.01 15.24 73.63
C LYS A 359 -22.74 16.43 72.97
N LYS A 360 -23.72 16.21 72.11
CA LYS A 360 -24.52 17.27 71.47
C LYS A 360 -25.87 17.51 72.15
N GLY A 361 -26.19 16.82 73.23
CA GLY A 361 -27.44 16.91 73.98
C GLY A 361 -27.33 17.49 75.39
N ASN A 362 -26.22 18.19 75.72
CA ASN A 362 -26.09 18.99 76.94
C ASN A 362 -25.73 20.42 76.61
#